data_fad14b885dfe2846361d3ec3ace1b195
#
_entry.id   fad14b885dfe2846361d3ec3ace1b195
#
_cell.length_a   1.000
_cell.length_b   1.000
_cell.length_c   1.000
_cell.angle_alpha   90.00
_cell.angle_beta   90.00
_cell.angle_gamma   90.00
#
_symmetry.space_group_name_H-M   'P 1'
#
loop_
_entity.id
_entity.type
_entity.pdbx_description
1 polymer ?
#
loop_
_entity_poly.entity_id
_entity_poly.type
_entity_poly.pdbx_seq_one_letter_code
_entity_poly.pdbx_strand_id
1 'polypeptide(L)'
;GTPERPGRVVTLVSAEHWHSLPNADEAPEGDIVWGISYTIDPAHADEVRAYLDHREKNGYTAMWEPIYGFHEDDPQTPRILVPEALVYVGLPENPAFVGPQPLDELAERIFLSQGPSGRNDEYLFRLADAVRALTPESADHHLFTLEQKVRTLAENTKGTESSKSRRKTRNKAPPGTEICNVCKSTFPSRSKLFAHVREKDHAMAGPVMKSRKTSSP
;
A
#
# COMPACT_ATOMS: atom_id res chain seq x y z
N GLY A 1 7.80 4.28 6.21
CA GLY A 1 8.74 5.34 6.61
C GLY A 1 8.37 5.95 7.95
N THR A 2 9.12 6.92 8.36
CA THR A 2 8.85 7.79 9.51
C THR A 2 8.61 9.21 9.02
N PRO A 3 8.10 10.14 9.84
CA PRO A 3 7.94 11.55 9.44
C PRO A 3 9.25 12.19 8.93
N GLU A 4 10.39 11.84 9.53
CA GLU A 4 11.72 12.36 9.16
C GLU A 4 12.28 11.69 7.90
N ARG A 5 11.85 10.47 7.63
CA ARG A 5 12.24 9.67 6.45
C ARG A 5 11.03 8.97 5.86
N PRO A 6 10.14 9.71 5.21
CA PRO A 6 8.91 9.15 4.65
C PRO A 6 9.24 8.15 3.54
N GLY A 7 8.53 7.04 3.57
CA GLY A 7 8.53 6.07 2.48
C GLY A 7 7.69 6.57 1.29
N ARG A 8 7.39 5.65 0.40
CA ARG A 8 6.50 5.87 -0.75
C ARG A 8 5.37 4.85 -0.74
N VAL A 9 4.19 5.31 -1.05
CA VAL A 9 3.01 4.48 -1.27
C VAL A 9 2.38 4.87 -2.59
N VAL A 10 1.72 3.93 -3.25
CA VAL A 10 0.97 4.23 -4.47
C VAL A 10 -0.24 5.10 -4.13
N THR A 11 -0.57 6.00 -5.03
CA THR A 11 -1.83 6.77 -5.01
C THR A 11 -2.41 6.85 -6.41
N LEU A 12 -3.73 6.96 -6.50
CA LEU A 12 -4.39 7.31 -7.74
C LEU A 12 -4.32 8.83 -7.93
N VAL A 13 -4.02 9.25 -9.15
CA VAL A 13 -4.02 10.65 -9.60
C VAL A 13 -4.81 10.70 -10.89
N SER A 14 -5.49 11.81 -11.18
CA SER A 14 -6.14 11.95 -12.49
C SER A 14 -5.10 12.02 -13.61
N ALA A 15 -5.43 11.45 -14.78
CA ALA A 15 -4.56 11.51 -15.95
C ALA A 15 -4.22 12.95 -16.34
N GLU A 16 -5.23 13.85 -16.33
CA GLU A 16 -5.05 15.27 -16.58
C GLU A 16 -4.00 15.90 -15.67
N HIS A 17 -4.09 15.65 -14.36
CA HIS A 17 -3.10 16.14 -13.40
C HIS A 17 -1.72 15.56 -13.69
N TRP A 18 -1.61 14.23 -13.89
CA TRP A 18 -0.34 13.58 -14.17
C TRP A 18 0.35 14.18 -15.40
N HIS A 19 -0.39 14.33 -16.51
CA HIS A 19 0.13 14.91 -17.76
C HIS A 19 0.52 16.39 -17.65
N SER A 20 0.00 17.11 -16.65
CA SER A 20 0.37 18.49 -16.40
C SER A 20 1.70 18.66 -15.65
N LEU A 21 2.22 17.59 -15.06
CA LEU A 21 3.41 17.63 -14.23
C LEU A 21 4.69 17.62 -15.08
N PRO A 22 5.70 18.46 -14.75
CA PRO A 22 6.99 18.40 -15.41
C PRO A 22 7.70 17.07 -15.08
N ASN A 23 8.32 16.48 -16.09
CA ASN A 23 9.04 15.18 -15.97
C ASN A 23 8.16 14.01 -15.50
N ALA A 24 6.87 14.06 -15.75
CA ALA A 24 6.01 12.90 -15.59
C ALA A 24 6.49 11.79 -16.53
N ASP A 25 6.62 10.57 -16.01
CA ASP A 25 6.82 9.39 -16.85
C ASP A 25 5.61 9.21 -17.76
N GLU A 26 5.78 8.44 -18.85
CA GLU A 26 4.63 8.03 -19.65
C GLU A 26 3.63 7.33 -18.73
N ALA A 27 2.39 7.82 -18.75
CA ALA A 27 1.31 7.17 -18.03
C ALA A 27 1.10 5.73 -18.55
N PRO A 28 0.50 4.84 -17.77
CA PRO A 28 0.12 3.52 -18.27
C PRO A 28 -0.66 3.65 -19.57
N GLU A 29 -0.48 2.72 -20.49
CA GLU A 29 -1.13 2.75 -21.80
C GLU A 29 -2.65 2.92 -21.64
N GLY A 30 -3.20 3.96 -22.26
CA GLY A 30 -4.61 4.32 -22.18
C GLY A 30 -5.07 4.98 -20.88
N ASP A 31 -4.15 5.45 -20.03
CA ASP A 31 -4.48 6.06 -18.72
C ASP A 31 -5.34 5.14 -17.82
N ILE A 32 -5.15 3.84 -17.93
CA ILE A 32 -5.94 2.82 -17.23
C ILE A 32 -5.17 2.31 -16.03
N VAL A 33 -5.86 2.22 -14.90
CA VAL A 33 -5.36 1.54 -13.69
C VAL A 33 -6.21 0.30 -13.42
N TRP A 34 -5.55 -0.85 -13.30
CA TRP A 34 -6.19 -2.11 -12.97
C TRP A 34 -6.31 -2.30 -11.46
N GLY A 35 -7.43 -2.89 -11.03
CA GLY A 35 -7.69 -3.11 -9.61
C GLY A 35 -8.82 -4.09 -9.36
N ILE A 36 -9.21 -4.21 -8.09
CA ILE A 36 -10.32 -5.05 -7.64
C ILE A 36 -11.38 -4.14 -7.03
N SER A 37 -12.62 -4.24 -7.50
CA SER A 37 -13.78 -3.62 -6.87
C SER A 37 -14.40 -4.58 -5.85
N TYR A 38 -14.71 -4.07 -4.67
CA TYR A 38 -15.35 -4.83 -3.60
C TYR A 38 -16.77 -4.33 -3.38
N THR A 39 -17.73 -5.25 -3.33
CA THR A 39 -19.08 -4.95 -2.88
C THR A 39 -19.14 -5.07 -1.37
N ILE A 40 -19.55 -4.01 -0.71
CA ILE A 40 -19.73 -3.99 0.75
C ILE A 40 -21.17 -4.33 1.08
N ASP A 41 -21.37 -5.21 2.05
CA ASP A 41 -22.70 -5.51 2.58
C ASP A 41 -23.38 -4.20 3.07
N PRO A 42 -24.59 -3.88 2.60
CA PRO A 42 -25.30 -2.68 3.03
C PRO A 42 -25.44 -2.53 4.55
N ALA A 43 -25.52 -3.64 5.28
CA ALA A 43 -25.59 -3.64 6.74
C ALA A 43 -24.32 -3.08 7.40
N HIS A 44 -23.18 -3.08 6.71
CA HIS A 44 -21.88 -2.63 7.20
C HIS A 44 -21.31 -1.43 6.42
N ALA A 45 -22.07 -0.90 5.44
CA ALA A 45 -21.57 0.15 4.55
C ALA A 45 -21.11 1.41 5.29
N ASP A 46 -21.87 1.89 6.25
CA ASP A 46 -21.56 3.09 7.03
C ASP A 46 -20.32 2.89 7.92
N GLU A 47 -20.19 1.72 8.55
CA GLU A 47 -19.03 1.38 9.38
C GLU A 47 -17.76 1.31 8.53
N VAL A 48 -17.82 0.62 7.39
CA VAL A 48 -16.67 0.48 6.46
C VAL A 48 -16.30 1.84 5.91
N ARG A 49 -17.27 2.68 5.53
CA ARG A 49 -17.00 4.03 5.04
C ARG A 49 -16.31 4.88 6.10
N ALA A 50 -16.83 4.92 7.32
CA ALA A 50 -16.21 5.67 8.41
C ALA A 50 -14.79 5.20 8.71
N TYR A 51 -14.54 3.90 8.62
CA TYR A 51 -13.20 3.33 8.75
C TYR A 51 -12.26 3.78 7.62
N LEU A 52 -12.72 3.75 6.37
CA LEU A 52 -11.94 4.19 5.21
C LEU A 52 -11.64 5.69 5.28
N ASP A 53 -12.63 6.53 5.57
CA ASP A 53 -12.47 7.99 5.72
C ASP A 53 -11.44 8.32 6.83
N HIS A 54 -11.45 7.56 7.93
CA HIS A 54 -10.44 7.71 8.97
C HIS A 54 -9.05 7.29 8.51
N ARG A 55 -8.95 6.26 7.70
CA ARG A 55 -7.70 5.71 7.21
C ARG A 55 -7.07 6.57 6.13
N GLU A 56 -7.91 7.14 5.25
CA GLU A 56 -7.49 7.92 4.09
C GLU A 56 -7.47 9.45 4.35
N LYS A 57 -7.56 9.86 5.61
CA LYS A 57 -7.60 11.28 6.06
C LYS A 57 -6.37 12.11 5.69
N ASN A 58 -5.30 11.52 5.18
CA ASN A 58 -4.04 12.20 4.90
C ASN A 58 -4.02 12.90 3.51
N GLY A 59 -5.11 13.61 3.18
CA GLY A 59 -5.19 14.43 1.98
C GLY A 59 -5.76 13.72 0.75
N TYR A 60 -6.29 12.49 0.91
CA TYR A 60 -7.04 11.83 -0.15
C TYR A 60 -8.48 12.35 -0.17
N THR A 61 -9.02 12.46 -1.38
CA THR A 61 -10.41 12.84 -1.63
C THR A 61 -11.20 11.62 -2.09
N ALA A 62 -12.35 11.40 -1.47
CA ALA A 62 -13.29 10.38 -1.89
C ALA A 62 -14.05 10.85 -3.13
N MET A 63 -14.01 10.07 -4.19
CA MET A 63 -14.69 10.33 -5.46
C MET A 63 -15.55 9.14 -5.84
N TRP A 64 -16.58 9.37 -6.64
CA TRP A 64 -17.42 8.33 -7.20
C TRP A 64 -17.10 8.19 -8.68
N GLU A 65 -16.53 7.04 -9.06
CA GLU A 65 -16.03 6.80 -10.39
C GLU A 65 -16.61 5.50 -10.99
N PRO A 66 -16.87 5.47 -12.29
CA PRO A 66 -17.29 4.24 -12.96
C PRO A 66 -16.13 3.24 -13.05
N ILE A 67 -16.40 1.99 -12.74
CA ILE A 67 -15.45 0.89 -12.94
C ILE A 67 -15.82 0.15 -14.23
N TYR A 68 -14.83 0.04 -15.09
CA TYR A 68 -14.93 -0.69 -16.35
C TYR A 68 -14.37 -2.10 -16.20
N GLY A 69 -14.83 -3.00 -17.03
CA GLY A 69 -14.29 -4.34 -17.16
C GLY A 69 -14.75 -4.98 -18.42
N PHE A 70 -14.30 -6.20 -18.67
CA PHE A 70 -14.63 -6.97 -19.87
C PHE A 70 -15.66 -8.04 -19.52
N HIS A 71 -16.60 -8.26 -20.41
CA HIS A 71 -17.57 -9.36 -20.29
C HIS A 71 -17.05 -10.60 -21.01
N GLU A 72 -17.40 -11.79 -20.52
CA GLU A 72 -16.97 -13.05 -21.15
C GLU A 72 -17.37 -13.15 -22.63
N ASP A 73 -18.55 -12.60 -22.99
CA ASP A 73 -19.06 -12.62 -24.36
C ASP A 73 -18.39 -11.58 -25.30
N ASP A 74 -17.69 -10.59 -24.73
CA ASP A 74 -17.00 -9.54 -25.49
C ASP A 74 -15.77 -9.05 -24.72
N PRO A 75 -14.68 -9.81 -24.77
CA PRO A 75 -13.45 -9.49 -24.04
C PRO A 75 -12.62 -8.36 -24.66
N GLN A 76 -13.09 -7.78 -25.76
CA GLN A 76 -12.39 -6.70 -26.47
C GLN A 76 -12.96 -5.32 -26.16
N THR A 77 -14.22 -5.24 -25.71
CA THR A 77 -14.91 -3.96 -25.49
C THR A 77 -15.14 -3.74 -24.00
N PRO A 78 -14.47 -2.77 -23.37
CA PRO A 78 -14.70 -2.46 -21.97
C PRO A 78 -16.11 -1.87 -21.77
N ARG A 79 -16.80 -2.34 -20.73
CA ARG A 79 -18.14 -1.87 -20.33
C ARG A 79 -18.12 -1.41 -18.89
N ILE A 80 -19.01 -0.50 -18.52
CA ILE A 80 -19.20 -0.12 -17.13
C ILE A 80 -19.79 -1.33 -16.39
N LEU A 81 -19.01 -1.89 -15.45
CA LEU A 81 -19.46 -2.96 -14.56
C LEU A 81 -20.06 -2.41 -13.26
N VAL A 82 -19.49 -1.34 -12.74
CA VAL A 82 -19.98 -0.63 -11.57
C VAL A 82 -20.12 0.84 -11.95
N PRO A 83 -21.36 1.38 -12.02
CA PRO A 83 -21.57 2.77 -12.46
C PRO A 83 -20.95 3.81 -11.52
N GLU A 84 -20.96 3.52 -10.21
CA GLU A 84 -20.47 4.40 -9.16
C GLU A 84 -19.76 3.59 -8.10
N ALA A 85 -18.45 3.66 -8.07
CA ALA A 85 -17.61 3.06 -7.02
C ALA A 85 -16.90 4.16 -6.24
N LEU A 86 -16.80 4.00 -4.92
CA LEU A 86 -16.03 4.90 -4.07
C LEU A 86 -14.54 4.66 -4.29
N VAL A 87 -13.83 5.70 -4.69
CA VAL A 87 -12.39 5.68 -4.95
C VAL A 87 -11.73 6.84 -4.19
N TYR A 88 -10.58 6.60 -3.60
CA TYR A 88 -9.78 7.65 -2.94
C TYR A 88 -8.65 8.09 -3.88
N VAL A 89 -8.62 9.38 -4.20
CA VAL A 89 -7.70 9.97 -5.18
C VAL A 89 -6.85 11.05 -4.51
N GLY A 90 -5.57 11.10 -4.87
CA GLY A 90 -4.68 12.19 -4.48
C GLY A 90 -4.88 13.39 -5.40
N LEU A 91 -5.35 14.51 -4.84
CA LEU A 91 -5.48 15.76 -5.58
C LEU A 91 -4.14 16.53 -5.60
N PRO A 92 -3.97 17.50 -6.53
CA PRO A 92 -2.77 18.34 -6.61
C PRO A 92 -2.39 19.03 -5.31
N GLU A 93 -3.39 19.42 -4.53
CA GLU A 93 -3.22 20.15 -3.26
C GLU A 93 -2.85 19.22 -2.08
N ASN A 94 -2.84 17.91 -2.29
CA ASN A 94 -2.45 16.98 -1.24
C ASN A 94 -0.98 17.20 -0.85
N PRO A 95 -0.68 17.64 0.39
CA PRO A 95 0.69 17.93 0.82
C PRO A 95 1.59 16.68 0.88
N ALA A 96 1.01 15.49 0.84
CA ALA A 96 1.75 14.23 0.79
C ALA A 96 2.08 13.79 -0.65
N PHE A 97 1.52 14.46 -1.66
CA PHE A 97 1.83 14.17 -3.06
C PHE A 97 3.24 14.71 -3.39
N VAL A 98 4.11 13.84 -3.85
CA VAL A 98 5.52 14.19 -4.11
C VAL A 98 5.84 14.37 -5.59
N GLY A 99 4.87 14.14 -6.47
CA GLY A 99 5.06 14.22 -7.92
C GLY A 99 6.00 13.17 -8.52
N PRO A 100 6.30 13.30 -9.80
CA PRO A 100 7.24 12.45 -10.50
C PRO A 100 8.65 12.55 -9.90
N GLN A 101 9.33 11.42 -9.80
CA GLN A 101 10.71 11.33 -9.32
C GLN A 101 11.53 10.41 -10.22
N PRO A 102 12.84 10.66 -10.41
CA PRO A 102 13.71 9.72 -11.10
C PRO A 102 13.64 8.33 -10.45
N LEU A 103 13.46 7.29 -11.26
CA LEU A 103 13.24 5.92 -10.76
C LEU A 103 14.35 5.41 -9.84
N ASP A 104 15.60 5.82 -10.07
CA ASP A 104 16.73 5.40 -9.24
C ASP A 104 16.66 6.02 -7.84
N GLU A 105 16.33 7.29 -7.74
CA GLU A 105 16.15 7.99 -6.46
C GLU A 105 14.94 7.43 -5.70
N LEU A 106 13.86 7.14 -6.44
CA LEU A 106 12.65 6.54 -5.88
C LEU A 106 12.94 5.13 -5.34
N ALA A 107 13.67 4.31 -6.09
CA ALA A 107 14.08 2.97 -5.68
C ALA A 107 14.96 3.00 -4.41
N GLU A 108 15.94 3.89 -4.36
CA GLU A 108 16.80 4.06 -3.18
C GLU A 108 15.98 4.51 -1.97
N ARG A 109 15.06 5.47 -2.14
CA ARG A 109 14.16 5.94 -1.09
C ARG A 109 13.32 4.79 -0.53
N ILE A 110 12.72 3.97 -1.38
CA ILE A 110 11.91 2.84 -0.99
C ILE A 110 12.77 1.79 -0.26
N PHE A 111 13.92 1.46 -0.81
CA PHE A 111 14.84 0.48 -0.24
C PHE A 111 15.28 0.85 1.19
N LEU A 112 15.59 2.12 1.42
CA LEU A 112 16.08 2.62 2.71
C LEU A 112 14.96 2.93 3.72
N SER A 113 13.70 2.96 3.30
CA SER A 113 12.59 3.37 4.16
C SER A 113 12.01 2.20 4.94
N GLN A 114 11.87 2.41 6.25
CA GLN A 114 11.18 1.50 7.16
C GLN A 114 10.33 2.32 8.15
N GLY A 115 9.13 1.86 8.44
CA GLY A 115 8.21 2.51 9.36
C GLY A 115 7.52 1.52 10.31
N PRO A 116 6.57 1.99 11.11
CA PRO A 116 5.82 1.13 12.03
C PRO A 116 5.09 -0.02 11.33
N SER A 117 4.70 0.17 10.06
CA SER A 117 4.02 -0.85 9.25
C SER A 117 4.95 -1.85 8.57
N GLY A 118 6.28 -1.70 8.71
CA GLY A 118 7.29 -2.55 8.11
C GLY A 118 8.17 -1.83 7.09
N ARG A 119 8.88 -2.61 6.29
CA ARG A 119 9.78 -2.11 5.24
C ARG A 119 8.97 -1.65 4.03
N ASN A 120 9.44 -0.59 3.37
CA ASN A 120 8.74 -0.05 2.20
C ASN A 120 9.00 -0.90 0.94
N ASP A 121 10.14 -1.57 0.83
CA ASP A 121 10.41 -2.52 -0.23
C ASP A 121 9.46 -3.75 -0.17
N GLU A 122 9.10 -4.25 1.02
CA GLU A 122 8.11 -5.31 1.16
C GLU A 122 6.72 -4.86 0.68
N TYR A 123 6.36 -3.61 0.92
CA TYR A 123 5.12 -3.04 0.39
C TYR A 123 5.12 -3.03 -1.14
N LEU A 124 6.22 -2.54 -1.75
CA LEU A 124 6.38 -2.50 -3.20
C LEU A 124 6.27 -3.90 -3.82
N PHE A 125 6.96 -4.89 -3.26
CA PHE A 125 6.94 -6.25 -3.79
C PHE A 125 5.55 -6.88 -3.72
N ARG A 126 4.83 -6.68 -2.61
CA ARG A 126 3.44 -7.16 -2.47
C ARG A 126 2.49 -6.48 -3.45
N LEU A 127 2.68 -5.19 -3.70
CA LEU A 127 1.90 -4.46 -4.70
C LEU A 127 2.16 -5.00 -6.10
N ALA A 128 3.43 -5.18 -6.48
CA ALA A 128 3.80 -5.73 -7.78
C ALA A 128 3.24 -7.15 -7.97
N ASP A 129 3.32 -8.01 -6.95
CA ASP A 129 2.75 -9.35 -7.00
C ASP A 129 1.22 -9.32 -7.12
N ALA A 130 0.54 -8.40 -6.42
CA ALA A 130 -0.90 -8.25 -6.49
C ALA A 130 -1.35 -7.79 -7.88
N VAL A 131 -0.66 -6.81 -8.48
CA VAL A 131 -0.98 -6.32 -9.83
C VAL A 131 -0.77 -7.42 -10.88
N ARG A 132 0.33 -8.18 -10.82
CA ARG A 132 0.54 -9.32 -11.73
C ARG A 132 -0.53 -10.40 -11.65
N ALA A 133 -1.14 -10.55 -10.48
CA ALA A 133 -2.17 -11.56 -10.26
C ALA A 133 -3.55 -11.16 -10.77
N LEU A 134 -3.75 -9.91 -11.20
CA LEU A 134 -5.05 -9.43 -11.69
C LEU A 134 -5.36 -10.00 -13.07
N THR A 135 -4.56 -9.67 -14.06
CA THR A 135 -4.70 -10.07 -15.45
C THR A 135 -3.40 -9.80 -16.20
N PRO A 136 -3.11 -10.48 -17.33
CA PRO A 136 -1.95 -10.17 -18.16
C PRO A 136 -1.90 -8.71 -18.64
N GLU A 137 -3.05 -8.10 -18.86
CA GLU A 137 -3.21 -6.72 -19.31
C GLU A 137 -2.92 -5.68 -18.22
N SER A 138 -2.83 -6.09 -16.95
CA SER A 138 -2.52 -5.22 -15.81
C SER A 138 -1.04 -4.86 -15.69
N ALA A 139 -0.23 -5.14 -16.72
CA ALA A 139 1.18 -4.84 -16.71
C ALA A 139 1.44 -3.34 -16.50
N ASP A 140 2.06 -3.01 -15.37
CA ASP A 140 2.47 -1.66 -15.01
C ASP A 140 3.99 -1.54 -15.14
N HIS A 141 4.43 -0.91 -16.22
CA HIS A 141 5.85 -0.76 -16.55
C HIS A 141 6.63 0.03 -15.49
N HIS A 142 6.04 1.09 -14.94
CA HIS A 142 6.64 1.90 -13.90
C HIS A 142 6.85 1.06 -12.63
N LEU A 143 5.79 0.40 -12.16
CA LEU A 143 5.83 -0.45 -10.96
C LEU A 143 6.84 -1.59 -11.09
N PHE A 144 6.85 -2.29 -12.22
CA PHE A 144 7.72 -3.45 -12.40
C PHE A 144 9.19 -3.05 -12.60
N THR A 145 9.45 -1.92 -13.26
CA THR A 145 10.81 -1.37 -13.36
C THR A 145 11.32 -0.93 -12.00
N LEU A 146 10.47 -0.27 -11.22
CA LEU A 146 10.80 0.15 -9.85
C LEU A 146 11.09 -1.05 -8.95
N GLU A 147 10.28 -2.08 -9.03
CA GLU A 147 10.51 -3.34 -8.30
C GLU A 147 11.87 -3.95 -8.65
N GLN A 148 12.21 -4.04 -9.93
CA GLN A 148 13.49 -4.60 -10.38
C GLN A 148 14.68 -3.80 -9.82
N LYS A 149 14.61 -2.47 -9.86
CA LYS A 149 15.63 -1.59 -9.29
C LYS A 149 15.82 -1.82 -7.79
N VAL A 150 14.73 -1.91 -7.03
CA VAL A 150 14.79 -2.16 -5.58
C VAL A 150 15.34 -3.55 -5.27
N ARG A 151 14.99 -4.59 -6.04
CA ARG A 151 15.58 -5.93 -5.89
C ARG A 151 17.09 -5.93 -6.15
N THR A 152 17.54 -5.22 -7.17
CA THR A 152 18.97 -5.07 -7.48
C THR A 152 19.74 -4.39 -6.33
N LEU A 153 19.17 -3.35 -5.72
CA LEU A 153 19.76 -2.69 -4.54
C LEU A 153 19.87 -3.67 -3.36
N ALA A 154 18.84 -4.48 -3.14
CA ALA A 154 18.83 -5.48 -2.05
C ALA A 154 19.88 -6.57 -2.26
N GLU A 155 20.10 -7.04 -3.49
CA GLU A 155 21.11 -8.04 -3.84
C GLU A 155 22.53 -7.49 -3.67
N ASN A 156 22.80 -6.29 -4.15
CA ASN A 156 24.08 -5.62 -4.03
C ASN A 156 24.48 -5.41 -2.56
N THR A 157 23.51 -5.11 -1.70
CA THR A 157 23.75 -4.93 -0.26
C THR A 157 24.10 -6.25 0.44
N LYS A 158 23.42 -7.35 0.07
CA LYS A 158 23.75 -8.69 0.57
C LYS A 158 25.14 -9.17 0.14
N GLY A 159 25.51 -8.87 -1.10
CA GLY A 159 26.85 -9.18 -1.64
C GLY A 159 27.97 -8.45 -0.89
N THR A 160 27.74 -7.20 -0.49
CA THR A 160 28.71 -6.38 0.26
C THR A 160 28.81 -6.80 1.74
N GLU A 161 27.72 -7.29 2.35
CA GLU A 161 27.73 -7.82 3.72
C GLU A 161 28.40 -9.19 3.80
N SER A 162 28.24 -10.03 2.80
CA SER A 162 28.90 -11.33 2.70
C SER A 162 30.43 -11.22 2.68
N SER A 163 30.97 -10.17 2.09
CA SER A 163 32.42 -9.91 2.04
C SER A 163 32.95 -9.29 3.34
N LYS A 164 32.12 -8.65 4.17
CA LYS A 164 32.49 -8.03 5.46
C LYS A 164 32.24 -8.92 6.66
N SER A 165 31.45 -9.98 6.55
CA SER A 165 31.03 -10.84 7.67
C SER A 165 32.07 -11.86 8.16
N ARG A 166 33.31 -11.81 7.68
CA ARG A 166 34.39 -12.66 8.24
C ARG A 166 35.05 -12.08 9.49
N ARG A 167 34.49 -10.98 10.07
CA ARG A 167 35.05 -10.39 11.31
C ARG A 167 33.96 -9.67 12.13
N LYS A 168 33.22 -10.38 12.94
CA LYS A 168 32.69 -10.04 14.26
C LYS A 168 31.38 -10.79 14.56
N THR A 169 31.52 -11.91 15.27
CA THR A 169 30.46 -12.42 16.16
C THR A 169 30.22 -11.37 17.25
N ARG A 170 29.06 -10.74 17.23
CA ARG A 170 28.54 -9.99 18.37
C ARG A 170 27.01 -10.08 18.40
N ASN A 171 26.53 -10.74 19.43
CA ASN A 171 25.20 -10.83 20.01
C ASN A 171 24.09 -10.05 19.28
N LYS A 172 23.26 -10.79 18.55
CA LYS A 172 21.99 -10.31 17.99
C LYS A 172 20.93 -10.52 19.09
N ALA A 173 20.28 -9.44 19.51
CA ALA A 173 19.08 -9.55 20.35
C ALA A 173 18.01 -10.40 19.62
N PRO A 174 17.18 -11.16 20.35
CA PRO A 174 16.14 -11.96 19.74
C PRO A 174 15.17 -11.07 18.95
N PRO A 175 14.63 -11.52 17.82
CA PRO A 175 13.66 -10.76 17.02
C PRO A 175 12.44 -10.42 17.86
N GLY A 176 11.89 -9.22 17.69
CA GLY A 176 10.73 -8.74 18.44
C GLY A 176 9.59 -9.75 18.39
N THR A 177 9.04 -10.04 19.55
CA THR A 177 7.95 -11.01 19.71
C THR A 177 6.62 -10.25 19.59
N GLU A 178 5.84 -10.55 18.58
CA GLU A 178 4.49 -10.01 18.41
C GLU A 178 3.48 -10.80 19.25
N ILE A 179 2.53 -10.13 19.87
CA ILE A 179 1.58 -10.76 20.81
C ILE A 179 0.14 -10.57 20.28
N CYS A 180 -0.63 -11.65 20.24
CA CYS A 180 -2.05 -11.57 19.96
C CYS A 180 -2.79 -10.95 21.14
N ASN A 181 -3.52 -9.85 20.90
CA ASN A 181 -4.24 -9.14 21.96
C ASN A 181 -5.41 -9.92 22.55
N VAL A 182 -5.94 -10.89 21.81
CA VAL A 182 -7.08 -11.73 22.24
C VAL A 182 -6.62 -12.90 23.09
N CYS A 183 -5.74 -13.77 22.55
CA CYS A 183 -5.33 -14.99 23.25
C CYS A 183 -3.96 -14.90 23.92
N LYS A 184 -3.23 -13.78 23.78
CA LYS A 184 -1.90 -13.53 24.33
C LYS A 184 -0.79 -14.44 23.80
N SER A 185 -1.05 -15.23 22.77
CA SER A 185 -0.04 -16.03 22.11
C SER A 185 1.02 -15.15 21.44
N THR A 186 2.26 -15.59 21.46
CA THR A 186 3.43 -14.87 20.94
C THR A 186 3.84 -15.41 19.58
N PHE A 187 4.26 -14.53 18.67
CA PHE A 187 4.63 -14.88 17.28
C PHE A 187 5.96 -14.24 16.91
N PRO A 188 6.79 -14.94 16.13
CA PRO A 188 8.11 -14.46 15.74
C PRO A 188 8.07 -13.35 14.68
N SER A 189 6.88 -13.04 14.13
CA SER A 189 6.70 -11.96 13.15
C SER A 189 5.24 -11.54 13.06
N ARG A 190 5.03 -10.31 12.60
CA ARG A 190 3.70 -9.74 12.34
C ARG A 190 2.88 -10.58 11.34
N SER A 191 3.52 -11.13 10.32
CA SER A 191 2.85 -11.99 9.34
C SER A 191 2.28 -13.27 9.98
N LYS A 192 3.01 -13.86 10.92
CA LYS A 192 2.53 -15.03 11.69
C LYS A 192 1.41 -14.65 12.65
N LEU A 193 1.49 -13.48 13.28
CA LEU A 193 0.40 -12.95 14.10
C LEU A 193 -0.86 -12.72 13.27
N PHE A 194 -0.76 -12.09 12.11
CA PHE A 194 -1.93 -11.86 11.22
C PHE A 194 -2.52 -13.16 10.67
N ALA A 195 -1.70 -14.15 10.33
CA ALA A 195 -2.19 -15.47 9.93
C ALA A 195 -3.01 -16.12 11.06
N HIS A 196 -2.49 -16.09 12.29
CA HIS A 196 -3.18 -16.58 13.48
C HIS A 196 -4.49 -15.81 13.76
N VAL A 197 -4.48 -14.48 13.68
CA VAL A 197 -5.68 -13.65 13.89
C VAL A 197 -6.79 -14.01 12.91
N ARG A 198 -6.44 -14.24 11.65
CA ARG A 198 -7.37 -14.65 10.60
C ARG A 198 -7.87 -16.10 10.80
N GLU A 199 -6.99 -17.04 11.11
CA GLU A 199 -7.31 -18.45 11.30
C GLU A 199 -8.21 -18.69 12.50
N LYS A 200 -8.02 -17.91 13.58
CA LYS A 200 -8.75 -18.05 14.85
C LYS A 200 -9.89 -17.05 15.02
N ASP A 201 -10.18 -16.27 13.98
CA ASP A 201 -11.21 -15.20 14.00
C ASP A 201 -11.05 -14.24 15.20
N HIS A 202 -9.80 -13.94 15.55
CA HIS A 202 -9.45 -12.98 16.57
C HIS A 202 -9.53 -11.56 16.01
N ALA A 203 -10.74 -10.98 15.92
CA ALA A 203 -10.92 -9.61 15.50
C ALA A 203 -10.08 -8.65 16.37
N MET A 204 -9.35 -7.74 15.75
CA MET A 204 -8.64 -6.66 16.45
C MET A 204 -9.69 -5.72 17.03
N ALA A 205 -9.97 -5.82 18.32
CA ALA A 205 -10.69 -4.78 19.04
C ALA A 205 -9.86 -3.49 18.95
N GLY A 206 -10.36 -2.49 18.24
CA GLY A 206 -9.78 -1.14 18.23
C GLY A 206 -9.73 -0.56 19.64
N PRO A 207 -8.89 0.43 19.90
CA PRO A 207 -8.79 1.05 21.21
C PRO A 207 -10.14 1.67 21.59
N VAL A 208 -10.72 1.20 22.66
CA VAL A 208 -11.93 1.80 23.26
C VAL A 208 -11.56 3.20 23.73
N MET A 209 -12.03 4.21 23.02
CA MET A 209 -11.98 5.59 23.50
C MET A 209 -12.88 5.71 24.75
N LYS A 210 -12.25 5.82 25.91
CA LYS A 210 -12.96 6.24 27.12
C LYS A 210 -13.42 7.68 26.93
N SER A 211 -14.73 7.87 26.79
CA SER A 211 -15.36 9.20 26.81
C SER A 211 -15.05 9.87 28.16
N ARG A 212 -14.32 10.99 28.12
CA ARG A 212 -14.20 11.88 29.27
C ARG A 212 -15.57 12.50 29.50
N LYS A 213 -16.21 12.15 30.61
CA LYS A 213 -17.33 12.94 31.13
C LYS A 213 -16.79 14.31 31.54
N THR A 214 -17.18 15.34 30.81
CA THR A 214 -17.04 16.73 31.26
C THR A 214 -18.16 16.97 32.27
N SER A 215 -17.79 17.05 33.53
CA SER A 215 -18.63 17.71 34.54
C SER A 215 -18.42 19.20 34.40
N SER A 216 -19.45 19.92 34.03
CA SER A 216 -19.52 21.38 34.16
C SER A 216 -20.16 21.75 35.47
N PRO A 217 -19.76 22.84 36.11
CA PRO A 217 -20.34 23.38 37.33
C PRO A 217 -21.68 24.05 37.08
#